data_8a4e2dbc4a901d16175afaee5e9c13e4
#
_entry.id   8a4e2dbc4a901d16175afaee5e9c13e4
#
_cell.length_a   1.000
_cell.length_b   1.000
_cell.length_c   1.000
_cell.angle_alpha   90.00
_cell.angle_beta   90.00
_cell.angle_gamma   90.00
#
_symmetry.space_group_name_H-M   'P 1'
#
loop_
_entity.id
_entity.type
_entity.pdbx_description
1 polymer ?
#
loop_
_entity_poly.entity_id
_entity_poly.type
_entity_poly.pdbx_seq_one_letter_code
_entity_poly.pdbx_strand_id
1 'polypeptide(L)'
;MTYTSNETLVAFVESAVAYERANGREKALAEFNNRNGSFIRGELYIYAYAFNGTTLAHPVNPESVGKLREGANGVFVKEMGAVIKNGSGYYRFVYINPLHNNTLESKLGYGVPIDGDWWLGSGVYEGPLNPATPGAAT
;
A
#
# COMPACT_ATOMS: atom_id res chain seq x y z
N MET A 1 9.26 -19.85 6.07
CA MET A 1 8.39 -18.70 6.27
C MET A 1 7.60 -18.42 5.01
N THR A 2 6.32 -18.18 5.14
CA THR A 2 5.44 -18.03 3.99
C THR A 2 5.11 -16.55 3.78
N TYR A 3 5.27 -16.08 2.55
CA TYR A 3 4.89 -14.73 2.17
C TYR A 3 3.58 -14.78 1.39
N THR A 4 2.82 -13.69 1.45
CA THR A 4 1.54 -13.57 0.75
C THR A 4 1.77 -13.53 -0.75
N SER A 5 0.95 -14.23 -1.51
CA SER A 5 1.08 -14.28 -2.97
C SER A 5 0.60 -13.00 -3.65
N ASN A 6 1.06 -12.79 -4.88
CA ASN A 6 0.62 -11.65 -5.69
C ASN A 6 -0.88 -11.72 -6.01
N GLU A 7 -1.40 -12.92 -6.25
CA GLU A 7 -2.82 -13.11 -6.52
C GLU A 7 -3.67 -12.70 -5.31
N THR A 8 -3.22 -13.02 -4.11
CA THR A 8 -3.89 -12.63 -2.87
C THR A 8 -3.85 -11.11 -2.71
N LEU A 9 -2.70 -10.48 -3.02
CA LEU A 9 -2.56 -9.03 -2.98
C LEU A 9 -3.57 -8.36 -3.91
N VAL A 10 -3.64 -8.79 -5.16
CA VAL A 10 -4.54 -8.20 -6.14
C VAL A 10 -6.00 -8.38 -5.71
N ALA A 11 -6.37 -9.58 -5.26
CA ALA A 11 -7.74 -9.84 -4.80
C ALA A 11 -8.11 -8.97 -3.61
N PHE A 12 -7.16 -8.75 -2.68
CA PHE A 12 -7.39 -7.92 -1.52
C PHE A 12 -7.64 -6.46 -1.93
N VAL A 13 -6.81 -5.92 -2.83
CA VAL A 13 -6.97 -4.55 -3.32
C VAL A 13 -8.28 -4.40 -4.10
N GLU A 14 -8.60 -5.37 -4.96
CA GLU A 14 -9.83 -5.32 -5.73
C GLU A 14 -11.07 -5.37 -4.84
N SER A 15 -11.01 -6.09 -3.70
CA SER A 15 -12.11 -6.08 -2.73
C SER A 15 -12.30 -4.71 -2.10
N ALA A 16 -11.21 -3.99 -1.88
CA ALA A 16 -11.27 -2.62 -1.36
C ALA A 16 -11.86 -1.65 -2.38
N VAL A 17 -11.50 -1.81 -3.66
CA VAL A 17 -12.08 -1.02 -4.75
C VAL A 17 -13.59 -1.25 -4.81
N ALA A 18 -14.02 -2.51 -4.73
CA ALA A 18 -15.45 -2.83 -4.75
C ALA A 18 -16.18 -2.23 -3.55
N TYR A 19 -15.55 -2.25 -2.38
CA TYR A 19 -16.13 -1.66 -1.18
C TYR A 19 -16.32 -0.14 -1.36
N GLU A 20 -15.33 0.53 -1.91
CA GLU A 20 -15.42 1.97 -2.17
C GLU A 20 -16.53 2.28 -3.17
N ARG A 21 -16.62 1.52 -4.25
CA ARG A 21 -17.68 1.72 -5.26
C ARG A 21 -19.08 1.53 -4.69
N ALA A 22 -19.24 0.59 -3.76
CA ALA A 22 -20.53 0.31 -3.15
C ALA A 22 -20.90 1.30 -2.06
N ASN A 23 -19.91 1.89 -1.36
CA ASN A 23 -20.17 2.67 -0.14
C ASN A 23 -19.74 4.13 -0.22
N GLY A 24 -18.92 4.50 -1.20
CA GLY A 24 -18.40 5.85 -1.36
C GLY A 24 -17.09 6.07 -0.63
N ARG A 25 -16.44 7.18 -0.98
CA ARG A 25 -15.10 7.52 -0.51
C ARG A 25 -14.99 7.64 1.02
N GLU A 26 -15.89 8.41 1.62
CA GLU A 26 -15.78 8.69 3.05
C GLU A 26 -15.92 7.44 3.89
N LYS A 27 -16.90 6.61 3.58
CA LYS A 27 -17.11 5.35 4.30
C LYS A 27 -15.97 4.38 4.08
N ALA A 28 -15.47 4.31 2.84
CA ALA A 28 -14.35 3.44 2.53
C ALA A 28 -13.08 3.86 3.28
N LEU A 29 -12.77 5.15 3.29
CA LEU A 29 -11.58 5.63 4.00
C LEU A 29 -11.67 5.40 5.50
N ALA A 30 -12.85 5.56 6.08
CA ALA A 30 -13.06 5.27 7.50
C ALA A 30 -12.78 3.79 7.80
N GLU A 31 -13.24 2.89 6.94
CA GLU A 31 -13.00 1.46 7.11
C GLU A 31 -11.53 1.10 6.92
N PHE A 32 -10.85 1.69 5.92
CA PHE A 32 -9.44 1.44 5.68
C PHE A 32 -8.56 1.94 6.83
N ASN A 33 -8.96 3.02 7.50
CA ASN A 33 -8.23 3.55 8.66
C ASN A 33 -8.54 2.78 9.94
N ASN A 34 -9.54 1.92 9.95
CA ASN A 34 -9.93 1.18 11.14
C ASN A 34 -9.00 -0.03 11.34
N ARG A 35 -8.16 0.03 12.37
CA ARG A 35 -7.19 -1.03 12.68
C ARG A 35 -7.85 -2.36 13.03
N ASN A 36 -9.11 -2.35 13.39
CA ASN A 36 -9.90 -3.55 13.69
C ASN A 36 -10.92 -3.84 12.60
N GLY A 37 -10.77 -3.22 11.43
CA GLY A 37 -11.72 -3.33 10.34
C GLY A 37 -11.48 -4.52 9.43
N SER A 38 -12.27 -4.58 8.38
CA SER A 38 -12.28 -5.69 7.41
C SER A 38 -11.04 -5.74 6.53
N PHE A 39 -10.28 -4.64 6.45
CA PHE A 39 -9.15 -4.51 5.54
C PHE A 39 -7.82 -4.59 6.26
N ILE A 40 -7.76 -5.44 7.29
CA ILE A 40 -6.53 -5.83 7.97
C ILE A 40 -6.49 -7.35 7.97
N ARG A 41 -5.55 -7.96 7.24
CA ARG A 41 -5.43 -9.42 7.13
C ARG A 41 -3.95 -9.82 7.12
N GLY A 42 -3.42 -10.18 8.28
CA GLY A 42 -2.00 -10.49 8.41
C GLY A 42 -1.14 -9.28 8.06
N GLU A 43 -0.29 -9.41 7.06
CA GLU A 43 0.53 -8.29 6.59
C GLU A 43 -0.23 -7.31 5.69
N LEU A 44 -1.42 -7.69 5.23
CA LEU A 44 -2.17 -6.88 4.28
C LEU A 44 -2.98 -5.81 5.00
N TYR A 45 -2.87 -4.59 4.52
CA TYR A 45 -3.74 -3.47 4.89
C TYR A 45 -3.84 -2.54 3.70
N ILE A 46 -4.90 -1.73 3.67
CA ILE A 46 -5.10 -0.78 2.57
C ILE A 46 -4.50 0.56 2.96
N TYR A 47 -3.65 1.11 2.11
CA TYR A 47 -3.24 2.51 2.19
C TYR A 47 -3.87 3.28 1.03
N ALA A 48 -4.09 4.56 1.23
CA ALA A 48 -4.70 5.41 0.22
C ALA A 48 -4.04 6.78 0.24
N TYR A 49 -3.82 7.32 -0.95
CA TYR A 49 -3.14 8.61 -1.11
C TYR A 49 -3.81 9.42 -2.21
N ALA A 50 -3.90 10.72 -1.99
CA ALA A 50 -4.19 11.62 -3.09
C ALA A 50 -2.98 11.66 -4.03
N PHE A 51 -3.21 11.96 -5.30
CA PHE A 51 -2.09 12.04 -6.25
C PHE A 51 -1.10 13.16 -5.92
N ASN A 52 -1.50 14.13 -5.10
CA ASN A 52 -0.57 15.14 -4.61
C ASN A 52 0.34 14.66 -3.48
N GLY A 53 0.17 13.42 -3.01
CA GLY A 53 0.99 12.83 -1.96
C GLY A 53 0.39 12.86 -0.55
N THR A 54 -0.78 13.45 -0.38
CA THR A 54 -1.43 13.47 0.94
C THR A 54 -1.94 12.08 1.31
N THR A 55 -1.64 11.65 2.53
CA THR A 55 -2.11 10.37 3.05
C THR A 55 -3.60 10.45 3.40
N LEU A 56 -4.40 9.56 2.84
CA LEU A 56 -5.83 9.49 3.10
C LEU A 56 -6.18 8.34 4.06
N ALA A 57 -5.45 7.23 3.98
CA ALA A 57 -5.63 6.10 4.88
C ALA A 57 -4.30 5.38 5.07
N HIS A 58 -4.01 5.04 6.32
CA HIS A 58 -2.84 4.25 6.68
C HIS A 58 -3.02 3.70 8.09
N PRO A 59 -3.64 2.53 8.26
CA PRO A 59 -3.96 2.03 9.60
C PRO A 59 -2.73 1.66 10.44
N VAL A 60 -1.60 1.34 9.79
CA VAL A 60 -0.35 1.01 10.48
C VAL A 60 0.37 2.28 10.95
N ASN A 61 0.17 3.39 10.25
CA ASN A 61 0.78 4.68 10.59
C ASN A 61 -0.28 5.77 10.60
N PRO A 62 -1.22 5.73 11.56
CA PRO A 62 -2.38 6.62 11.54
C PRO A 62 -2.04 8.11 11.69
N GLU A 63 -0.90 8.44 12.30
CA GLU A 63 -0.48 9.83 12.46
C GLU A 63 -0.10 10.47 11.12
N SER A 64 0.12 9.69 10.07
CA SER A 64 0.42 10.24 8.74
C SER A 64 -0.81 10.71 8.00
N VAL A 65 -2.01 10.30 8.42
CA VAL A 65 -3.26 10.66 7.74
C VAL A 65 -3.46 12.17 7.76
N GLY A 66 -3.76 12.73 6.59
CA GLY A 66 -3.93 14.17 6.41
C GLY A 66 -2.64 14.92 6.11
N LYS A 67 -1.51 14.23 6.06
CA LYS A 67 -0.20 14.86 5.85
C LYS A 67 0.42 14.41 4.54
N LEU A 68 1.25 15.27 3.97
CA LEU A 68 2.09 14.89 2.82
C LEU A 68 3.17 13.93 3.31
N ARG A 69 3.40 12.88 2.54
CA ARG A 69 4.52 11.97 2.84
C ARG A 69 5.83 12.63 2.41
N GLU A 70 6.85 12.42 3.22
CA GLU A 70 8.17 13.01 3.01
C GLU A 70 9.25 11.94 3.07
N GLY A 71 10.46 12.29 2.64
CA GLY A 71 11.59 11.37 2.62
C GLY A 71 11.37 10.22 1.68
N ALA A 72 11.88 9.03 2.04
CA ALA A 72 11.77 7.84 1.21
C ALA A 72 10.32 7.45 0.95
N ASN A 73 9.45 7.62 1.96
CA ASN A 73 8.03 7.32 1.79
C ASN A 73 7.34 8.29 0.83
N GLY A 74 7.76 9.53 0.81
CA GLY A 74 7.25 10.51 -0.14
C GLY A 74 7.63 10.16 -1.58
N VAL A 75 8.86 9.70 -1.78
CA VAL A 75 9.32 9.22 -3.10
C VAL A 75 8.48 8.03 -3.57
N PHE A 76 8.27 7.05 -2.69
CA PHE A 76 7.44 5.88 -2.99
C PHE A 76 6.03 6.30 -3.43
N VAL A 77 5.39 7.18 -2.66
CA VAL A 77 4.01 7.58 -2.95
C VAL A 77 3.90 8.26 -4.30
N LYS A 78 4.85 9.14 -4.63
CA LYS A 78 4.87 9.84 -5.90
C LYS A 78 5.14 8.90 -7.07
N GLU A 79 6.10 8.01 -6.92
CA GLU A 79 6.48 7.09 -8.01
C GLU A 79 5.40 6.07 -8.27
N MET A 80 4.83 5.49 -7.23
CA MET A 80 3.72 4.54 -7.40
C MET A 80 2.50 5.24 -7.99
N GLY A 81 2.19 6.45 -7.51
CA GLY A 81 1.09 7.24 -8.08
C GLY A 81 1.28 7.49 -9.58
N ALA A 82 2.50 7.81 -10.00
CA ALA A 82 2.79 8.02 -11.41
C ALA A 82 2.60 6.74 -12.25
N VAL A 83 3.02 5.60 -11.70
CA VAL A 83 2.88 4.30 -12.38
C VAL A 83 1.41 3.95 -12.62
N ILE A 84 0.56 4.20 -11.63
CA ILE A 84 -0.84 3.75 -11.68
C ILE A 84 -1.82 4.83 -12.13
N LYS A 85 -1.35 6.02 -12.47
CA LYS A 85 -2.23 7.16 -12.79
C LYS A 85 -3.23 6.85 -13.90
N ASN A 86 -2.83 6.05 -14.88
CA ASN A 86 -3.66 5.70 -16.02
C ASN A 86 -4.25 4.29 -15.93
N GLY A 87 -4.09 3.63 -14.80
CA GLY A 87 -4.62 2.27 -14.59
C GLY A 87 -3.89 1.59 -13.45
N SER A 88 -4.39 0.43 -13.04
CA SER A 88 -3.76 -0.34 -11.96
C SER A 88 -2.35 -0.78 -12.34
N GLY A 89 -1.50 -0.98 -11.36
CA GLY A 89 -0.14 -1.41 -11.59
C GLY A 89 0.60 -1.76 -10.32
N TYR A 90 1.83 -2.25 -10.51
CA TYR A 90 2.71 -2.67 -9.44
C TYR A 90 3.88 -1.71 -9.27
N TYR A 91 4.37 -1.62 -8.03
CA TYR A 91 5.57 -0.86 -7.72
C TYR A 91 6.31 -1.50 -6.55
N ARG A 92 7.62 -1.74 -6.70
CA ARG A 92 8.46 -2.28 -5.63
C ARG A 92 9.11 -1.18 -4.83
N PHE A 93 9.16 -1.38 -3.51
CA PHE A 93 9.79 -0.44 -2.60
C PHE A 93 10.28 -1.18 -1.37
N VAL A 94 11.02 -0.47 -0.51
CA VAL A 94 11.55 -1.04 0.73
C VAL A 94 10.80 -0.44 1.89
N TYR A 95 10.39 -1.30 2.83
CA TYR A 95 9.68 -0.85 4.03
C TYR A 95 10.02 -1.77 5.19
N ILE A 96 9.78 -1.30 6.41
CA ILE A 96 9.98 -2.13 7.59
C ILE A 96 8.88 -3.20 7.64
N ASN A 97 9.24 -4.40 8.08
CA ASN A 97 8.26 -5.46 8.31
C ASN A 97 8.08 -5.66 9.81
N PRO A 98 6.98 -5.17 10.39
CA PRO A 98 6.77 -5.29 11.83
C PRO A 98 6.56 -6.73 12.30
N LEU A 99 6.20 -7.63 11.40
CA LEU A 99 6.08 -9.06 11.73
C LEU A 99 7.45 -9.75 11.80
N HIS A 100 8.51 -9.11 11.32
CA HIS A 100 9.88 -9.63 11.29
C HIS A 100 10.84 -8.68 12.01
N ASN A 101 10.47 -8.21 13.19
CA ASN A 101 11.32 -7.35 14.04
C ASN A 101 11.72 -6.04 13.37
N ASN A 102 10.84 -5.47 12.54
CA ASN A 102 11.09 -4.22 11.82
C ASN A 102 12.30 -4.29 10.89
N THR A 103 12.62 -5.47 10.37
CA THR A 103 13.67 -5.65 9.36
C THR A 103 13.23 -4.97 8.06
N LEU A 104 14.17 -4.31 7.39
CA LEU A 104 13.91 -3.76 6.06
C LEU A 104 13.76 -4.89 5.05
N GLU A 105 12.66 -4.88 4.32
CA GLU A 105 12.37 -5.90 3.32
C GLU A 105 11.86 -5.26 2.04
N SER A 106 12.07 -5.97 0.93
CA SER A 106 11.45 -5.60 -0.34
C SER A 106 9.94 -5.83 -0.24
N LYS A 107 9.18 -4.89 -0.73
CA LYS A 107 7.71 -4.95 -0.71
C LYS A 107 7.19 -4.65 -2.10
N LEU A 108 6.28 -5.49 -2.60
CA LEU A 108 5.61 -5.27 -3.88
C LEU A 108 4.25 -4.64 -3.59
N GLY A 109 4.04 -3.44 -4.11
CA GLY A 109 2.76 -2.76 -4.01
C GLY A 109 1.92 -2.97 -5.26
N TYR A 110 0.62 -3.02 -5.08
CA TYR A 110 -0.36 -3.00 -6.16
C TYR A 110 -1.36 -1.89 -5.87
N GLY A 111 -1.57 -1.00 -6.82
CA GLY A 111 -2.44 0.16 -6.64
C GLY A 111 -3.45 0.30 -7.74
N VAL A 112 -4.58 0.92 -7.41
CA VAL A 112 -5.68 1.17 -8.35
C VAL A 112 -6.11 2.62 -8.19
N PRO A 113 -6.13 3.41 -9.29
CA PRO A 113 -6.69 4.76 -9.22
C PRO A 113 -8.20 4.66 -9.06
N ILE A 114 -8.76 5.47 -8.16
CA ILE A 114 -10.21 5.42 -7.90
C ILE A 114 -10.94 6.40 -8.78
N ASP A 115 -10.45 7.62 -8.80
CA ASP A 115 -10.89 8.64 -9.74
C ASP A 115 -9.70 9.56 -10.02
N GLY A 116 -9.90 10.71 -10.59
CA GLY A 116 -8.80 11.54 -11.04
C GLY A 116 -7.89 12.10 -9.94
N ASP A 117 -8.27 12.00 -8.66
CA ASP A 117 -7.55 12.69 -7.60
C ASP A 117 -6.94 11.79 -6.52
N TRP A 118 -7.29 10.49 -6.46
CA TRP A 118 -6.73 9.62 -5.44
C TRP A 118 -6.66 8.14 -5.88
N TRP A 119 -5.90 7.35 -5.13
CA TRP A 119 -5.70 5.93 -5.40
C TRP A 119 -5.59 5.16 -4.08
N LEU A 120 -5.82 3.86 -4.16
CA LEU A 120 -5.63 2.97 -3.01
C LEU A 120 -4.78 1.78 -3.44
N GLY A 121 -4.18 1.14 -2.45
CA GLY A 121 -3.33 0.00 -2.71
C GLY A 121 -2.99 -0.77 -1.46
N SER A 122 -2.22 -1.81 -1.64
CA SER A 122 -1.66 -2.61 -0.57
C SER A 122 -0.32 -3.17 -1.05
N GLY A 123 0.35 -3.94 -0.21
CA GLY A 123 1.62 -4.52 -0.58
C GLY A 123 1.90 -5.80 0.16
N VAL A 124 2.74 -6.64 -0.45
CA VAL A 124 3.20 -7.88 0.16
C VAL A 124 4.71 -7.83 0.27
N TYR A 125 5.23 -8.36 1.39
CA TYR A 125 6.67 -8.46 1.56
C TYR A 125 7.21 -9.61 0.73
N GLU A 126 8.40 -9.41 0.18
CA GLU A 126 9.07 -10.40 -0.67
C GLU A 126 10.32 -10.98 0.00
N GLY A 127 10.61 -10.52 1.21
CA GLY A 127 11.74 -11.01 1.99
C GLY A 127 12.78 -9.95 2.29
N PRO A 128 13.71 -10.26 3.21
CA PRO A 128 14.73 -9.30 3.60
C PRO A 128 15.67 -8.96 2.45
N LEU A 129 16.19 -7.74 2.49
CA LEU A 129 17.20 -7.31 1.53
C LEU A 129 18.46 -8.14 1.72
N ASN A 130 19.00 -8.67 0.61
CA ASN A 130 20.22 -9.44 0.63
C ASN A 130 21.15 -8.92 -0.46
N PRO A 131 22.19 -8.14 -0.11
CA PRO A 131 23.06 -7.54 -1.12
C PRO A 131 23.80 -8.58 -1.99
N ALA A 132 23.92 -9.83 -1.51
CA ALA A 132 24.55 -10.89 -2.29
C ALA A 132 23.60 -11.52 -3.30
N THR A 133 22.31 -11.20 -3.26
CA THR A 133 21.33 -11.77 -4.18
C THR A 133 21.15 -10.84 -5.38
N PRO A 134 21.42 -11.30 -6.61
CA PRO A 134 21.18 -10.48 -7.79
C PRO A 134 19.72 -10.03 -7.85
N GLY A 135 19.52 -8.76 -8.11
CA GLY A 135 18.18 -8.17 -8.13
C GLY A 135 17.70 -7.65 -6.79
N ALA A 136 18.19 -8.16 -5.67
CA ALA A 136 17.83 -7.65 -4.36
C ALA A 136 18.51 -6.32 -4.05
N ALA A 137 19.67 -6.09 -4.64
CA ALA A 137 20.44 -4.86 -4.48
C ALA A 137 20.05 -3.79 -5.48
N THR A 138 19.12 -4.08 -6.34
CA THR A 138 18.70 -3.15 -7.40
C THR A 138 17.29 -2.62 -7.16
#